data_5660db968a31b191fa58a0249b3bc786
#
_entry.id   5660db968a31b191fa58a0249b3bc786
#
_cell.length_a   1.000
_cell.length_b   1.000
_cell.length_c   1.000
_cell.angle_alpha   90.00
_cell.angle_beta   90.00
_cell.angle_gamma   90.00
#
_symmetry.space_group_name_H-M   'P 1'
#
loop_
_entity.id
_entity.type
_entity.pdbx_description
1 polymer ?
#
loop_
_entity_poly.entity_id
_entity_poly.type
_entity_poly.pdbx_seq_one_letter_code
_entity_poly.pdbx_strand_id
1 'polypeptide(L)'
;MKKIILSTIIMAAAFASNAQAQHKVFLNKGTDNVEAVSLGADDYIAFSRPEGVPEMKDVEVASTETGKNYVSYKVLTADENKSYVHMLLQKSYVELLTIQQYGSFDENDTKTLFAMFNQLINAGYGLIGQGTQAFTFNDGVKDAAGETRFIPGGQDFYIVTEGITQMPDGPLLDGDINYVKVTTKEPGVSTETLTVDYKGVNDNSQVWFDVKASENVNTLHMVFGTSATIDQFINTYGYDYLMFTQSNQFTRDQWYTLTDDEHVWGIDKEADFSFYVVGIDKNGDWVKAEIKNQHIKPTVSNDCPVVDVTNKLADNGEVAIKFEVSSKDTEISSAKMLLMKEWDWDDALNEMLGIKEGDGYKYDNPSDAWADYMATTDKAQDVTDVVKALNNSFTYKKTFTADEGGWYVGVLAVTDKFGTTVTRVTFNPFHGEDESWVIKSRTFPVEKTIAKAAKGMAAMSGGVKCVAKRK
;
A
#
# COMPACT_ATOMS: atom_id res chain seq x y z
N MET A 1 13.23 2.10 -13.15
CA MET A 1 12.77 1.35 -14.31
C MET A 1 13.51 0.02 -14.53
N LYS A 2 14.87 -0.08 -14.44
CA LYS A 2 15.58 -1.37 -14.64
C LYS A 2 15.30 -2.44 -13.56
N LYS A 3 14.95 -2.07 -12.32
CA LYS A 3 14.67 -3.02 -11.22
C LYS A 3 13.26 -3.66 -11.29
N ILE A 4 12.27 -2.97 -11.87
CA ILE A 4 10.91 -3.49 -12.05
C ILE A 4 10.88 -4.57 -13.15
N ILE A 5 11.69 -4.41 -14.20
CA ILE A 5 11.77 -5.38 -15.30
C ILE A 5 12.37 -6.71 -14.81
N LEU A 6 13.32 -6.67 -13.85
CA LEU A 6 13.95 -7.87 -13.32
C LEU A 6 12.99 -8.69 -12.44
N SER A 7 12.17 -8.03 -11.60
CA SER A 7 11.16 -8.71 -10.78
C SER A 7 10.04 -9.34 -11.62
N THR A 8 9.65 -8.70 -12.71
CA THR A 8 8.63 -9.23 -13.63
C THR A 8 9.14 -10.44 -14.42
N ILE A 9 10.43 -10.44 -14.79
CA ILE A 9 11.04 -11.57 -15.48
C ILE A 9 11.20 -12.78 -14.53
N ILE A 10 11.51 -12.56 -13.25
CA ILE A 10 11.62 -13.66 -12.27
C ILE A 10 10.23 -14.25 -11.95
N MET A 11 9.18 -13.44 -11.84
CA MET A 11 7.80 -13.94 -11.69
C MET A 11 7.32 -14.68 -12.95
N ALA A 12 7.60 -14.18 -14.14
CA ALA A 12 7.26 -14.89 -15.38
C ALA A 12 7.99 -16.23 -15.51
N ALA A 13 9.23 -16.35 -15.02
CA ALA A 13 9.96 -17.62 -14.97
C ALA A 13 9.39 -18.59 -13.93
N ALA A 14 8.85 -18.10 -12.80
CA ALA A 14 8.23 -18.95 -11.79
C ALA A 14 6.85 -19.50 -12.21
N PHE A 15 6.09 -18.78 -13.05
CA PHE A 15 4.81 -19.24 -13.59
C PHE A 15 4.90 -19.99 -14.93
N ALA A 16 6.02 -19.86 -15.65
CA ALA A 16 6.27 -20.64 -16.90
C ALA A 16 6.76 -22.08 -16.66
N SER A 17 6.88 -22.54 -15.41
CA SER A 17 7.50 -23.82 -15.05
C SER A 17 6.59 -25.06 -15.23
N ASN A 18 5.48 -24.96 -15.93
CA ASN A 18 4.75 -26.15 -16.40
C ASN A 18 5.26 -26.73 -17.73
N ALA A 19 6.32 -26.16 -18.30
CA ALA A 19 7.02 -26.73 -19.45
C ALA A 19 8.40 -27.22 -18.97
N GLN A 20 8.48 -28.52 -18.63
CA GLN A 20 9.72 -29.33 -18.51
C GLN A 20 11.02 -28.52 -18.30
N ALA A 21 11.11 -27.76 -17.22
CA ALA A 21 12.35 -27.13 -16.84
C ALA A 21 13.30 -28.23 -16.31
N GLN A 22 14.32 -28.57 -17.07
CA GLN A 22 15.42 -29.37 -16.58
C GLN A 22 16.15 -28.55 -15.50
N HIS A 23 15.93 -28.87 -14.23
CA HIS A 23 16.72 -28.32 -13.15
C HIS A 23 18.15 -28.86 -13.25
N LYS A 24 19.15 -27.98 -13.32
CA LYS A 24 20.55 -28.36 -13.29
C LYS A 24 21.12 -28.06 -11.91
N VAL A 25 21.68 -29.07 -11.29
CA VAL A 25 22.48 -28.94 -10.07
C VAL A 25 23.94 -29.01 -10.44
N PHE A 26 24.72 -28.04 -9.98
CA PHE A 26 26.15 -28.00 -10.19
C PHE A 26 26.85 -28.54 -8.95
N LEU A 27 27.50 -29.71 -9.08
CA LEU A 27 28.30 -30.29 -8.02
C LEU A 27 29.73 -29.82 -8.19
N ASN A 28 30.23 -29.02 -7.22
CA ASN A 28 31.62 -28.63 -7.17
C ASN A 28 32.41 -29.71 -6.38
N LYS A 29 33.25 -30.45 -7.05
CA LYS A 29 34.07 -31.52 -6.46
C LYS A 29 35.44 -31.04 -6.00
N GLY A 30 35.63 -29.73 -5.83
CA GLY A 30 36.92 -29.13 -5.45
C GLY A 30 37.85 -28.99 -6.66
N THR A 31 38.50 -27.81 -6.77
CA THR A 31 39.46 -27.46 -7.82
C THR A 31 38.97 -27.72 -9.27
N ASP A 32 38.36 -26.70 -9.87
CA ASP A 32 38.07 -26.56 -11.31
C ASP A 32 37.19 -27.63 -12.00
N ASN A 33 36.61 -28.56 -11.23
CA ASN A 33 35.77 -29.61 -11.78
C ASN A 33 34.31 -29.45 -11.32
N VAL A 34 33.53 -28.72 -12.11
CA VAL A 34 32.10 -28.57 -11.87
C VAL A 34 31.34 -29.56 -12.78
N GLU A 35 30.62 -30.49 -12.17
CA GLU A 35 29.75 -31.42 -12.88
C GLU A 35 28.30 -30.92 -12.81
N ALA A 36 27.68 -30.71 -13.98
CA ALA A 36 26.28 -30.34 -14.07
C ALA A 36 25.42 -31.61 -14.14
N VAL A 37 24.57 -31.82 -13.13
CA VAL A 37 23.57 -32.91 -13.12
C VAL A 37 22.21 -32.34 -13.48
N SER A 38 21.58 -32.89 -14.53
CA SER A 38 20.19 -32.54 -14.87
C SER A 38 19.25 -33.42 -14.06
N LEU A 39 18.32 -32.80 -13.34
CA LEU A 39 17.26 -33.49 -12.57
C LEU A 39 15.99 -33.52 -13.41
N GLY A 40 15.33 -34.69 -13.48
CA GLY A 40 13.97 -34.85 -14.01
C GLY A 40 12.94 -34.33 -13.03
N ALA A 41 11.67 -34.32 -13.44
CA ALA A 41 10.56 -33.81 -12.63
C ALA A 41 10.34 -34.60 -11.31
N ASP A 42 10.77 -35.85 -11.26
CA ASP A 42 10.61 -36.75 -10.10
C ASP A 42 11.93 -37.02 -9.37
N ASP A 43 13.03 -36.40 -9.81
CA ASP A 43 14.32 -36.58 -9.18
C ASP A 43 14.51 -35.61 -8.01
N TYR A 44 15.12 -36.07 -6.95
CA TYR A 44 15.49 -35.25 -5.81
C TYR A 44 16.92 -35.57 -5.36
N ILE A 45 17.60 -34.57 -4.82
CA ILE A 45 18.88 -34.77 -4.20
C ILE A 45 18.67 -34.89 -2.69
N ALA A 46 19.00 -36.06 -2.13
CA ALA A 46 19.01 -36.27 -0.70
C ALA A 46 20.45 -36.17 -0.21
N PHE A 47 20.69 -35.25 0.68
CA PHE A 47 21.96 -35.16 1.43
C PHE A 47 21.74 -35.77 2.80
N SER A 48 22.36 -36.92 3.03
CA SER A 48 22.45 -37.42 4.40
C SER A 48 23.61 -36.70 5.10
N ARG A 49 23.26 -35.96 6.15
CA ARG A 49 24.24 -35.28 6.98
C ARG A 49 25.03 -36.34 7.79
N PRO A 50 26.37 -36.23 7.91
CA PRO A 50 27.11 -37.03 8.89
C PRO A 50 26.60 -36.74 10.30
N GLU A 51 26.41 -37.79 11.08
CA GLU A 51 25.97 -37.70 12.48
C GLU A 51 26.95 -36.81 13.28
N GLY A 52 26.43 -35.78 13.97
CA GLY A 52 27.24 -34.89 14.80
C GLY A 52 27.82 -33.62 14.13
N VAL A 53 27.56 -33.39 12.83
CA VAL A 53 27.94 -32.13 12.20
C VAL A 53 26.78 -31.14 12.33
N PRO A 54 26.94 -29.97 13.00
CA PRO A 54 25.89 -28.93 13.08
C PRO A 54 25.53 -28.43 11.70
N GLU A 55 24.25 -28.11 11.53
CA GLU A 55 23.78 -27.44 10.30
C GLU A 55 24.34 -26.03 10.26
N MET A 56 25.32 -25.79 9.42
CA MET A 56 25.73 -24.44 9.12
C MET A 56 24.80 -23.94 8.00
N LYS A 57 23.89 -23.07 8.36
CA LYS A 57 23.14 -22.31 7.38
C LYS A 57 24.10 -21.32 6.73
N ASP A 58 23.99 -21.13 5.42
CA ASP A 58 24.84 -20.17 4.71
C ASP A 58 24.71 -18.75 5.29
N VAL A 59 23.51 -18.43 5.76
CA VAL A 59 23.18 -17.16 6.42
C VAL A 59 22.21 -17.45 7.57
N GLU A 60 22.52 -17.01 8.78
CA GLU A 60 21.62 -17.18 9.93
C GLU A 60 21.66 -16.00 10.91
N VAL A 61 20.57 -15.80 11.64
CA VAL A 61 20.51 -14.87 12.76
C VAL A 61 21.05 -15.56 14.01
N ALA A 62 22.24 -15.16 14.46
CA ALA A 62 22.95 -15.83 15.56
C ALA A 62 22.60 -15.33 16.96
N SER A 63 22.27 -14.04 17.07
CA SER A 63 21.90 -13.42 18.33
C SER A 63 20.97 -12.24 18.10
N THR A 64 20.09 -12.03 19.07
CA THR A 64 19.13 -10.93 19.07
C THR A 64 19.12 -10.24 20.42
N GLU A 65 18.90 -8.93 20.41
CA GLU A 65 18.66 -8.12 21.58
C GLU A 65 17.53 -7.14 21.30
N THR A 66 16.60 -6.96 22.25
CA THR A 66 15.50 -6.04 22.12
C THR A 66 15.41 -5.06 23.28
N GLY A 67 15.12 -3.81 22.99
CA GLY A 67 14.69 -2.80 23.95
C GLY A 67 13.20 -2.48 23.84
N LYS A 68 12.76 -1.38 24.42
CA LYS A 68 11.41 -0.86 24.26
C LYS A 68 11.22 -0.17 22.90
N ASN A 69 12.32 0.30 22.30
CA ASN A 69 12.34 1.12 21.10
C ASN A 69 13.49 0.76 20.16
N TYR A 70 14.02 -0.45 20.27
CA TYR A 70 15.03 -0.96 19.34
C TYR A 70 15.00 -2.48 19.24
N VAL A 71 15.51 -2.94 18.09
CA VAL A 71 15.86 -4.34 17.82
C VAL A 71 17.28 -4.38 17.28
N SER A 72 18.14 -5.18 17.91
CA SER A 72 19.48 -5.49 17.43
C SER A 72 19.61 -6.97 17.13
N TYR A 73 20.35 -7.30 16.09
CA TYR A 73 20.66 -8.69 15.76
C TYR A 73 21.99 -8.81 15.03
N LYS A 74 22.56 -9.98 15.11
CA LYS A 74 23.77 -10.34 14.38
C LYS A 74 23.46 -11.42 13.37
N VAL A 75 23.87 -11.19 12.14
CA VAL A 75 23.82 -12.18 11.06
C VAL A 75 25.20 -12.81 10.95
N LEU A 76 25.25 -14.13 10.96
CA LEU A 76 26.46 -14.91 10.66
C LEU A 76 26.35 -15.44 9.22
N THR A 77 27.48 -15.48 8.56
CA THR A 77 27.64 -16.11 7.26
C THR A 77 28.72 -17.15 7.31
N ALA A 78 28.58 -18.24 6.57
CA ALA A 78 29.60 -19.28 6.45
C ALA A 78 30.87 -18.77 5.73
N ASP A 79 30.72 -17.73 4.88
CA ASP A 79 31.78 -17.07 4.13
C ASP A 79 31.68 -15.56 4.31
N GLU A 80 32.80 -14.90 4.63
CA GLU A 80 32.88 -13.44 4.78
C GLU A 80 32.54 -12.66 3.49
N ASN A 81 32.59 -13.30 2.34
CA ASN A 81 32.18 -12.72 1.07
C ASN A 81 30.71 -12.99 0.73
N LYS A 82 30.00 -13.82 1.51
CA LYS A 82 28.60 -14.13 1.27
C LYS A 82 27.75 -12.89 1.43
N SER A 83 27.03 -12.53 0.39
CA SER A 83 26.00 -11.47 0.43
C SER A 83 24.66 -12.07 0.83
N TYR A 84 23.85 -11.26 1.47
CA TYR A 84 22.50 -11.64 1.87
C TYR A 84 21.57 -10.45 1.89
N VAL A 85 20.27 -10.72 1.79
CA VAL A 85 19.23 -9.77 2.13
C VAL A 85 18.78 -10.00 3.57
N HIS A 86 18.51 -8.94 4.30
CA HIS A 86 17.87 -9.03 5.61
C HIS A 86 16.78 -8.00 5.77
N MET A 87 15.75 -8.34 6.55
CA MET A 87 14.59 -7.47 6.82
C MET A 87 14.26 -7.53 8.31
N LEU A 88 13.80 -6.40 8.84
CA LEU A 88 13.07 -6.34 10.10
C LEU A 88 11.63 -5.96 9.79
N LEU A 89 10.68 -6.85 10.06
CA LEU A 89 9.27 -6.72 9.71
C LEU A 89 8.41 -6.83 10.97
N GLN A 90 7.54 -5.87 11.20
CA GLN A 90 6.55 -6.00 12.28
C GLN A 90 5.58 -7.14 11.96
N LYS A 91 5.34 -8.05 12.92
CA LYS A 91 4.48 -9.23 12.73
C LYS A 91 3.08 -8.84 12.28
N SER A 92 2.47 -7.84 12.91
CA SER A 92 1.12 -7.39 12.57
C SER A 92 1.00 -6.86 11.14
N TYR A 93 2.08 -6.30 10.58
CA TYR A 93 2.12 -5.92 9.17
C TYR A 93 2.16 -7.14 8.24
N VAL A 94 2.99 -8.14 8.57
CA VAL A 94 3.04 -9.42 7.83
C VAL A 94 1.69 -10.14 7.90
N GLU A 95 1.07 -10.16 9.07
CA GLU A 95 -0.26 -10.73 9.29
C GLU A 95 -1.31 -10.05 8.39
N LEU A 96 -1.36 -8.71 8.39
CA LEU A 96 -2.28 -7.96 7.55
C LEU A 96 -2.11 -8.28 6.06
N LEU A 97 -0.88 -8.26 5.55
CA LEU A 97 -0.60 -8.58 4.15
C LEU A 97 -0.99 -10.02 3.82
N THR A 98 -0.73 -10.95 4.74
CA THR A 98 -1.07 -12.36 4.56
C THR A 98 -2.58 -12.58 4.51
N ILE A 99 -3.34 -11.92 5.40
CA ILE A 99 -4.81 -11.97 5.39
C ILE A 99 -5.36 -11.39 4.09
N GLN A 100 -4.83 -10.27 3.63
CA GLN A 100 -5.27 -9.64 2.38
C GLN A 100 -5.03 -10.53 1.16
N GLN A 101 -3.93 -11.27 1.13
CA GLN A 101 -3.56 -12.07 -0.02
C GLN A 101 -4.12 -13.50 0.01
N TYR A 102 -4.15 -14.13 1.19
CA TYR A 102 -4.50 -15.55 1.37
C TYR A 102 -5.79 -15.77 2.18
N GLY A 103 -6.42 -14.70 2.66
CA GLY A 103 -7.69 -14.73 3.40
C GLY A 103 -7.57 -15.07 4.88
N SER A 104 -6.41 -15.56 5.35
CA SER A 104 -6.15 -15.88 6.76
C SER A 104 -4.67 -15.83 7.08
N PHE A 105 -4.34 -15.72 8.37
CA PHE A 105 -2.98 -15.82 8.88
C PHE A 105 -2.89 -16.93 9.93
N ASP A 106 -1.94 -17.83 9.77
CA ASP A 106 -1.51 -18.80 10.77
C ASP A 106 0.02 -18.75 10.90
N GLU A 107 0.49 -18.37 12.07
CA GLU A 107 1.93 -18.28 12.36
C GLU A 107 2.67 -19.62 12.22
N ASN A 108 1.96 -20.74 12.33
CA ASN A 108 2.51 -22.07 12.17
C ASN A 108 2.53 -22.56 10.72
N ASP A 109 1.84 -21.87 9.82
CA ASP A 109 1.93 -22.13 8.37
C ASP A 109 3.19 -21.48 7.79
N THR A 110 4.31 -22.17 8.02
CA THR A 110 5.63 -21.71 7.54
C THR A 110 5.68 -21.55 6.02
N LYS A 111 4.89 -22.33 5.27
CA LYS A 111 4.85 -22.24 3.81
C LYS A 111 4.29 -20.89 3.35
N THR A 112 3.17 -20.47 3.92
CA THR A 112 2.56 -19.17 3.62
C THR A 112 3.44 -18.02 4.10
N LEU A 113 4.07 -18.14 5.29
CA LEU A 113 5.02 -17.14 5.77
C LEU A 113 6.22 -16.99 4.83
N PHE A 114 6.83 -18.09 4.40
CA PHE A 114 7.96 -18.02 3.45
C PHE A 114 7.55 -17.43 2.11
N ALA A 115 6.37 -17.75 1.60
CA ALA A 115 5.85 -17.14 0.38
C ALA A 115 5.70 -15.62 0.54
N MET A 116 5.21 -15.15 1.68
CA MET A 116 5.10 -13.72 2.00
C MET A 116 6.47 -13.05 2.11
N PHE A 117 7.42 -13.66 2.82
CA PHE A 117 8.78 -13.12 2.94
C PHE A 117 9.48 -13.02 1.58
N ASN A 118 9.38 -14.06 0.74
CA ASN A 118 9.89 -14.03 -0.64
C ASN A 118 9.27 -12.88 -1.45
N GLN A 119 7.99 -12.68 -1.33
CA GLN A 119 7.30 -11.58 -2.02
C GLN A 119 7.83 -10.22 -1.56
N LEU A 120 8.02 -10.01 -0.26
CA LEU A 120 8.56 -8.77 0.28
C LEU A 120 10.02 -8.54 -0.15
N ILE A 121 10.87 -9.59 -0.13
CA ILE A 121 12.23 -9.51 -0.65
C ILE A 121 12.23 -9.11 -2.11
N ASN A 122 11.42 -9.78 -2.95
CA ASN A 122 11.31 -9.47 -4.37
C ASN A 122 10.75 -8.07 -4.64
N ALA A 123 9.89 -7.56 -3.77
CA ALA A 123 9.41 -6.18 -3.79
C ALA A 123 10.48 -5.16 -3.33
N GLY A 124 11.64 -5.63 -2.86
CA GLY A 124 12.79 -4.82 -2.48
C GLY A 124 12.72 -4.22 -1.08
N TYR A 125 11.99 -4.85 -0.15
CA TYR A 125 11.91 -4.40 1.24
C TYR A 125 13.15 -4.70 2.09
N GLY A 126 14.10 -5.47 1.57
CA GLY A 126 15.29 -5.87 2.30
C GLY A 126 16.47 -4.92 2.14
N LEU A 127 17.35 -4.94 3.14
CA LEU A 127 18.68 -4.35 3.08
C LEU A 127 19.69 -5.43 2.67
N ILE A 128 20.77 -5.01 2.02
CA ILE A 128 21.83 -5.92 1.60
C ILE A 128 22.96 -5.85 2.64
N GLY A 129 23.35 -7.02 3.17
CA GLY A 129 24.52 -7.21 4.00
C GLY A 129 25.56 -8.13 3.31
N GLN A 130 26.77 -8.11 3.80
CA GLN A 130 27.85 -8.99 3.35
C GLN A 130 28.70 -9.41 4.54
N GLY A 131 29.01 -10.69 4.63
CA GLY A 131 29.80 -11.25 5.72
C GLY A 131 29.07 -11.15 7.07
N THR A 132 29.75 -11.53 8.11
CA THR A 132 29.21 -11.48 9.47
C THR A 132 29.06 -10.04 9.97
N GLN A 133 27.83 -9.58 10.20
CA GLN A 133 27.53 -8.20 10.61
C GLN A 133 26.47 -8.13 11.70
N ALA A 134 26.54 -7.05 12.50
CA ALA A 134 25.52 -6.69 13.48
C ALA A 134 24.72 -5.47 12.97
N PHE A 135 23.41 -5.51 13.20
CA PHE A 135 22.47 -4.45 12.81
C PHE A 135 21.68 -4.00 14.03
N THR A 136 21.41 -2.70 14.10
CA THR A 136 20.55 -2.12 15.13
C THR A 136 19.57 -1.15 14.46
N PHE A 137 18.30 -1.39 14.71
CA PHE A 137 17.20 -0.53 14.28
C PHE A 137 16.60 0.13 15.51
N ASN A 138 16.56 1.45 15.50
CA ASN A 138 15.99 2.25 16.58
C ASN A 138 14.73 2.96 16.09
N ASP A 139 13.79 3.15 16.99
CA ASP A 139 12.55 3.91 16.72
C ASP A 139 12.85 5.34 16.27
N GLY A 140 12.19 5.78 15.20
CA GLY A 140 12.34 7.11 14.63
C GLY A 140 13.67 7.36 13.91
N VAL A 141 14.53 6.36 13.74
CA VAL A 141 15.84 6.50 13.09
C VAL A 141 15.81 5.93 11.68
N LYS A 142 16.48 6.61 10.77
CA LYS A 142 16.64 6.14 9.40
C LYS A 142 17.63 4.98 9.33
N ASP A 143 17.24 3.97 8.58
CA ASP A 143 18.13 2.83 8.27
C ASP A 143 19.14 3.16 7.14
N ALA A 144 19.90 2.17 6.73
CA ALA A 144 20.90 2.30 5.66
C ALA A 144 20.29 2.63 4.28
N ALA A 145 19.00 2.35 4.08
CA ALA A 145 18.27 2.74 2.87
C ALA A 145 17.69 4.17 2.95
N GLY A 146 17.83 4.84 4.10
CA GLY A 146 17.28 6.16 4.37
C GLY A 146 15.82 6.18 4.80
N GLU A 147 15.23 4.99 5.05
CA GLU A 147 13.84 4.84 5.49
C GLU A 147 13.75 4.93 7.02
N THR A 148 12.83 5.76 7.52
CA THR A 148 12.58 5.86 8.96
C THR A 148 11.95 4.57 9.47
N ARG A 149 12.51 3.99 10.52
CA ARG A 149 11.99 2.80 11.19
C ARG A 149 11.16 3.19 12.41
N PHE A 150 10.03 2.51 12.57
CA PHE A 150 9.17 2.66 13.73
C PHE A 150 9.18 1.35 14.52
N ILE A 151 9.73 1.39 15.73
CA ILE A 151 9.97 0.21 16.57
C ILE A 151 9.27 0.39 17.92
N PRO A 152 7.93 0.24 17.98
CA PRO A 152 7.21 0.38 19.23
C PRO A 152 7.48 -0.78 20.19
N GLY A 153 7.39 -0.50 21.49
CA GLY A 153 7.51 -1.50 22.53
C GLY A 153 6.33 -2.47 22.56
N GLY A 154 6.54 -3.67 23.12
CA GLY A 154 5.50 -4.69 23.26
C GLY A 154 5.03 -5.31 21.95
N GLN A 155 5.80 -5.17 20.87
CA GLN A 155 5.44 -5.67 19.54
C GLN A 155 6.34 -6.80 19.08
N ASP A 156 5.75 -7.73 18.33
CA ASP A 156 6.47 -8.84 17.69
C ASP A 156 7.04 -8.39 16.34
N PHE A 157 8.28 -8.83 16.08
CA PHE A 157 8.97 -8.61 14.82
C PHE A 157 9.53 -9.92 14.28
N TYR A 158 9.57 -10.04 12.96
CA TYR A 158 10.34 -11.05 12.26
C TYR A 158 11.65 -10.43 11.75
N ILE A 159 12.76 -11.07 12.07
CA ILE A 159 14.05 -10.84 11.44
C ILE A 159 14.18 -11.92 10.37
N VAL A 160 14.21 -11.53 9.12
CA VAL A 160 14.25 -12.45 7.98
C VAL A 160 15.58 -12.28 7.26
N THR A 161 16.21 -13.39 6.88
CA THR A 161 17.47 -13.39 6.11
C THR A 161 17.40 -14.42 5.00
N GLU A 162 18.00 -14.09 3.84
CA GLU A 162 18.18 -15.00 2.72
C GLU A 162 19.50 -14.70 2.00
N GLY A 163 20.24 -15.74 1.61
CA GLY A 163 21.50 -15.59 0.89
C GLY A 163 21.30 -15.02 -0.52
N ILE A 164 22.33 -14.36 -1.02
CA ILE A 164 22.40 -13.84 -2.39
C ILE A 164 23.67 -14.34 -3.04
N THR A 165 23.58 -14.89 -4.26
CA THR A 165 24.70 -15.13 -5.14
C THR A 165 24.71 -14.11 -6.27
N GLN A 166 25.86 -13.46 -6.48
CA GLN A 166 26.06 -12.56 -7.61
C GLN A 166 26.27 -13.37 -8.89
N MET A 167 25.39 -13.17 -9.85
CA MET A 167 25.46 -13.77 -11.18
C MET A 167 25.80 -12.69 -12.22
N PRO A 168 26.33 -13.04 -13.41
CA PRO A 168 26.60 -12.06 -14.45
C PRO A 168 25.38 -11.25 -14.86
N ASP A 169 24.19 -11.84 -14.76
CA ASP A 169 22.92 -11.22 -15.14
C ASP A 169 22.22 -10.49 -13.96
N GLY A 170 22.87 -10.46 -12.79
CA GLY A 170 22.37 -9.81 -11.58
C GLY A 170 22.34 -10.69 -10.33
N PRO A 171 21.95 -10.18 -9.18
CA PRO A 171 21.88 -10.95 -7.95
C PRO A 171 20.74 -11.97 -8.02
N LEU A 172 21.03 -13.20 -7.60
CA LEU A 172 20.09 -14.30 -7.46
C LEU A 172 19.93 -14.63 -5.98
N LEU A 173 18.70 -14.70 -5.49
CA LEU A 173 18.43 -15.25 -4.17
C LEU A 173 18.81 -16.74 -4.18
N ASP A 174 19.64 -17.13 -3.24
CA ASP A 174 20.10 -18.50 -3.11
C ASP A 174 20.08 -18.93 -1.64
N GLY A 175 19.51 -20.06 -1.39
CA GLY A 175 19.38 -20.61 -0.06
C GLY A 175 17.97 -20.56 0.51
N ASP A 176 17.84 -21.10 1.71
CA ASP A 176 16.59 -21.11 2.42
C ASP A 176 16.39 -19.80 3.18
N ILE A 177 15.15 -19.31 3.16
CA ILE A 177 14.76 -18.20 4.03
C ILE A 177 14.92 -18.66 5.48
N ASN A 178 15.64 -17.85 6.26
CA ASN A 178 15.68 -17.99 7.69
C ASN A 178 14.96 -16.84 8.36
N TYR A 179 14.22 -17.12 9.41
CA TYR A 179 13.62 -16.06 10.22
C TYR A 179 13.68 -16.39 11.71
N VAL A 180 13.73 -15.33 12.50
CA VAL A 180 13.61 -15.37 13.95
C VAL A 180 12.55 -14.37 14.38
N LYS A 181 11.64 -14.82 15.25
CA LYS A 181 10.69 -13.90 15.89
C LYS A 181 11.31 -13.33 17.16
N VAL A 182 11.18 -12.03 17.33
CA VAL A 182 11.60 -11.31 18.53
C VAL A 182 10.48 -10.40 19.00
N THR A 183 10.41 -10.17 20.31
CA THR A 183 9.44 -9.25 20.91
C THR A 183 10.19 -8.09 21.55
N THR A 184 9.82 -6.86 21.25
CA THR A 184 10.34 -5.68 21.95
C THR A 184 9.82 -5.66 23.39
N LYS A 185 10.60 -5.07 24.31
CA LYS A 185 10.21 -4.98 25.71
C LYS A 185 8.94 -4.13 25.86
N GLU A 186 8.12 -4.50 26.85
CA GLU A 186 6.91 -3.76 27.16
C GLU A 186 7.22 -2.30 27.49
N PRO A 187 6.45 -1.35 26.94
CA PRO A 187 6.61 0.07 27.26
C PRO A 187 6.08 0.37 28.66
N GLY A 188 6.65 1.36 29.28
CA GLY A 188 6.06 2.01 30.47
C GLY A 188 5.15 3.17 30.09
N VAL A 189 4.68 3.88 31.09
CA VAL A 189 3.97 5.14 30.90
C VAL A 189 5.00 6.27 30.91
N SER A 190 5.07 7.02 29.82
CA SER A 190 5.95 8.18 29.74
C SER A 190 5.48 9.32 30.63
N THR A 191 6.44 10.08 31.17
CA THR A 191 6.18 11.35 31.89
C THR A 191 6.10 12.56 30.97
N GLU A 192 6.33 12.34 29.66
CA GLU A 192 6.27 13.38 28.66
C GLU A 192 4.84 13.85 28.42
N THR A 193 4.70 15.04 27.84
CA THR A 193 3.38 15.61 27.54
C THR A 193 3.01 15.43 26.09
N LEU A 194 1.76 15.05 25.86
CA LEU A 194 1.14 14.98 24.55
C LEU A 194 -0.29 15.51 24.68
N THR A 195 -0.66 16.45 23.84
CA THR A 195 -2.03 17.00 23.79
C THR A 195 -2.54 17.01 22.37
N VAL A 196 -3.85 16.89 22.24
CA VAL A 196 -4.58 16.97 20.98
C VAL A 196 -5.78 17.89 21.16
N ASP A 197 -5.89 18.90 20.31
CA ASP A 197 -7.00 19.85 20.30
C ASP A 197 -7.69 19.83 18.93
N TYR A 198 -8.99 19.63 18.91
CA TYR A 198 -9.79 19.79 17.69
C TYR A 198 -9.94 21.28 17.35
N LYS A 199 -9.59 21.66 16.12
CA LYS A 199 -9.59 23.04 15.63
C LYS A 199 -10.72 23.38 14.68
N GLY A 200 -11.47 22.38 14.23
CA GLY A 200 -12.59 22.59 13.32
C GLY A 200 -12.43 21.90 11.97
N VAL A 201 -13.30 22.29 11.06
CA VAL A 201 -13.33 21.82 9.67
C VAL A 201 -13.12 23.02 8.77
N ASN A 202 -12.22 22.93 7.80
CA ASN A 202 -12.02 23.98 6.83
C ASN A 202 -13.05 23.92 5.69
N ASP A 203 -13.00 24.89 4.76
CA ASP A 203 -13.93 25.01 3.63
C ASP A 203 -13.87 23.81 2.64
N ASN A 204 -12.83 22.99 2.72
CA ASN A 204 -12.65 21.80 1.90
C ASN A 204 -13.11 20.50 2.61
N SER A 205 -13.87 20.60 3.70
CA SER A 205 -14.26 19.46 4.51
C SER A 205 -13.07 18.67 5.08
N GLN A 206 -12.00 19.37 5.41
CA GLN A 206 -10.83 18.80 6.05
C GLN A 206 -10.82 19.17 7.53
N VAL A 207 -10.65 18.16 8.37
CA VAL A 207 -10.57 18.29 9.82
C VAL A 207 -9.15 18.60 10.24
N TRP A 208 -8.99 19.54 11.12
CA TRP A 208 -7.70 19.91 11.66
C TRP A 208 -7.60 19.63 13.17
N PHE A 209 -6.50 19.00 13.55
CA PHE A 209 -6.13 18.77 14.96
C PHE A 209 -4.75 19.39 15.23
N ASP A 210 -4.65 20.11 16.33
CA ASP A 210 -3.38 20.61 16.85
C ASP A 210 -2.80 19.57 17.80
N VAL A 211 -1.71 18.91 17.39
CA VAL A 211 -1.00 17.89 18.18
C VAL A 211 0.26 18.49 18.74
N LYS A 212 0.40 18.56 20.06
CA LYS A 212 1.58 19.08 20.73
C LYS A 212 2.25 18.00 21.57
N ALA A 213 3.49 17.73 21.26
CA ALA A 213 4.34 16.78 21.96
C ALA A 213 5.59 17.46 22.52
N SER A 214 5.98 17.11 23.75
CA SER A 214 7.24 17.59 24.33
C SER A 214 8.46 17.11 23.57
N GLU A 215 9.62 17.74 23.79
CA GLU A 215 10.85 17.53 22.99
C GLU A 215 11.43 16.13 23.12
N ASN A 216 11.12 15.39 24.17
CA ASN A 216 11.60 14.04 24.37
C ASN A 216 10.69 12.97 23.74
N VAL A 217 9.51 13.33 23.21
CA VAL A 217 8.74 12.44 22.35
C VAL A 217 9.49 12.28 21.03
N ASN A 218 9.76 11.05 20.64
CA ASN A 218 10.56 10.72 19.47
C ASN A 218 9.70 10.49 18.24
N THR A 219 8.65 9.68 18.37
CA THR A 219 7.74 9.34 17.30
C THR A 219 6.28 9.52 17.69
N LEU A 220 5.44 9.71 16.68
CA LEU A 220 4.00 9.91 16.80
C LEU A 220 3.28 8.93 15.89
N HIS A 221 2.32 8.21 16.44
CA HIS A 221 1.43 7.30 15.74
C HIS A 221 0.02 7.83 15.84
N MET A 222 -0.64 8.08 14.71
CA MET A 222 -1.91 8.79 14.67
C MET A 222 -2.96 8.04 13.87
N VAL A 223 -4.15 7.88 14.43
CA VAL A 223 -5.30 7.27 13.77
C VAL A 223 -6.48 8.19 13.84
N PHE A 224 -7.07 8.53 12.70
CA PHE A 224 -8.31 9.26 12.56
C PHE A 224 -9.34 8.46 11.78
N GLY A 225 -10.57 8.46 12.22
CA GLY A 225 -11.67 7.79 11.51
C GLY A 225 -12.99 7.92 12.23
N THR A 226 -14.06 7.36 11.65
CA THR A 226 -15.35 7.34 12.34
C THR A 226 -15.25 6.51 13.61
N SER A 227 -15.84 7.00 14.70
CA SER A 227 -15.78 6.33 16.02
C SER A 227 -16.24 4.88 15.92
N ALA A 228 -17.33 4.63 15.19
CA ALA A 228 -17.86 3.27 15.02
C ALA A 228 -16.86 2.32 14.33
N THR A 229 -16.15 2.79 13.30
CA THR A 229 -15.15 1.96 12.59
C THR A 229 -13.95 1.68 13.48
N ILE A 230 -13.48 2.70 14.21
CA ILE A 230 -12.33 2.56 15.12
C ILE A 230 -12.70 1.63 16.29
N ASP A 231 -13.86 1.80 16.90
CA ASP A 231 -14.31 0.94 18.00
C ASP A 231 -14.48 -0.53 17.56
N GLN A 232 -15.05 -0.74 16.37
CA GLN A 232 -15.14 -2.08 15.80
C GLN A 232 -13.77 -2.71 15.59
N PHE A 233 -12.81 -1.94 15.08
CA PHE A 233 -11.44 -2.41 14.86
C PHE A 233 -10.73 -2.73 16.18
N ILE A 234 -10.82 -1.85 17.17
CA ILE A 234 -10.25 -2.08 18.50
C ILE A 234 -10.86 -3.33 19.17
N ASN A 235 -12.18 -3.51 19.05
CA ASN A 235 -12.86 -4.68 19.62
C ASN A 235 -12.46 -6.00 18.91
N THR A 236 -12.06 -5.94 17.66
CA THR A 236 -11.68 -7.13 16.88
C THR A 236 -10.20 -7.47 17.03
N TYR A 237 -9.32 -6.48 16.95
CA TYR A 237 -7.87 -6.67 16.85
C TYR A 237 -7.09 -6.07 18.02
N GLY A 238 -7.70 -5.21 18.83
CA GLY A 238 -7.04 -4.52 19.92
C GLY A 238 -6.52 -3.13 19.57
N TYR A 239 -6.33 -2.32 20.60
CA TYR A 239 -5.86 -0.93 20.49
C TYR A 239 -4.43 -0.85 19.91
N ASP A 240 -3.52 -1.68 20.41
CA ASP A 240 -2.11 -1.63 20.00
C ASP A 240 -1.95 -2.05 18.53
N TYR A 241 -2.74 -3.03 18.09
CA TYR A 241 -2.78 -3.42 16.67
C TYR A 241 -3.24 -2.24 15.79
N LEU A 242 -4.29 -1.51 16.19
CA LEU A 242 -4.73 -0.32 15.49
C LEU A 242 -3.61 0.72 15.40
N MET A 243 -2.99 1.06 16.54
CA MET A 243 -2.02 2.14 16.61
C MET A 243 -0.71 1.84 15.89
N PHE A 244 -0.28 0.58 15.82
CA PHE A 244 1.02 0.25 15.24
C PHE A 244 0.96 -0.42 13.88
N THR A 245 -0.25 -0.71 13.37
CA THR A 245 -0.43 -1.30 12.04
C THR A 245 -1.18 -0.36 11.10
N GLN A 246 -2.12 0.44 11.62
CA GLN A 246 -3.05 1.26 10.83
C GLN A 246 -2.81 2.77 10.96
N SER A 247 -1.87 3.20 11.80
CA SER A 247 -1.61 4.61 12.03
C SER A 247 -0.75 5.25 10.94
N ASN A 248 -0.92 6.55 10.79
CA ASN A 248 0.09 7.41 10.17
C ASN A 248 1.22 7.59 11.19
N GLN A 249 2.44 7.40 10.74
CA GLN A 249 3.63 7.38 11.59
C GLN A 249 4.58 8.50 11.18
N PHE A 250 5.03 9.26 12.17
CA PHE A 250 5.95 10.39 11.99
C PHE A 250 7.02 10.36 13.06
N THR A 251 8.23 10.80 12.74
CA THR A 251 9.07 11.35 13.81
C THR A 251 8.48 12.68 14.27
N ARG A 252 8.77 13.08 15.52
CA ARG A 252 8.33 14.39 16.01
C ARG A 252 8.77 15.51 15.08
N ASP A 253 10.02 15.47 14.61
CA ASP A 253 10.55 16.51 13.73
C ASP A 253 9.85 16.53 12.36
N GLN A 254 9.54 15.35 11.78
CA GLN A 254 8.72 15.28 10.56
C GLN A 254 7.36 15.94 10.77
N TRP A 255 6.67 15.62 11.87
CA TRP A 255 5.37 16.21 12.17
C TRP A 255 5.43 17.73 12.24
N TYR A 256 6.40 18.30 12.94
CA TYR A 256 6.53 19.76 13.08
C TYR A 256 7.11 20.47 11.85
N THR A 257 7.58 19.74 10.84
CA THR A 257 7.99 20.32 9.55
C THR A 257 6.86 20.32 8.52
N LEU A 258 5.76 19.63 8.79
CA LEU A 258 4.56 19.70 7.96
C LEU A 258 3.95 21.09 8.04
N THR A 259 3.38 21.54 6.92
CA THR A 259 2.60 22.77 6.89
C THR A 259 1.21 22.57 7.48
N ASP A 260 0.53 23.65 7.85
CA ASP A 260 -0.84 23.56 8.41
C ASP A 260 -1.79 22.81 7.48
N ASP A 261 -1.57 22.90 6.18
CA ASP A 261 -2.33 22.21 5.16
C ASP A 261 -2.08 20.69 5.10
N GLU A 262 -1.00 20.20 5.72
CA GLU A 262 -0.64 18.79 5.80
C GLU A 262 -1.12 18.14 7.11
N HIS A 263 -1.56 18.94 8.09
CA HIS A 263 -2.10 18.51 9.38
C HIS A 263 -3.63 18.26 9.33
N VAL A 264 -4.16 17.87 8.18
CA VAL A 264 -5.61 17.75 7.97
C VAL A 264 -6.01 16.36 7.50
N TRP A 265 -7.25 15.98 7.84
CA TRP A 265 -7.88 14.74 7.42
C TRP A 265 -9.20 15.05 6.71
N GLY A 266 -9.37 14.58 5.48
CA GLY A 266 -10.61 14.76 4.74
C GLY A 266 -11.76 13.95 5.34
N ILE A 267 -12.96 14.53 5.34
CA ILE A 267 -14.20 13.84 5.70
C ILE A 267 -15.22 14.00 4.57
N ASP A 268 -15.98 12.95 4.35
CA ASP A 268 -16.98 12.87 3.27
C ASP A 268 -18.40 12.77 3.76
N LYS A 269 -18.61 12.62 5.07
CA LYS A 269 -19.94 12.47 5.69
C LYS A 269 -19.98 13.05 7.10
N GLU A 270 -21.19 13.44 7.51
CA GLU A 270 -21.48 13.81 8.90
C GLU A 270 -21.48 12.54 9.77
N ALA A 271 -20.65 12.50 10.78
CA ALA A 271 -20.54 11.38 11.73
C ALA A 271 -19.82 11.80 13.01
N ASP A 272 -19.81 10.89 13.99
CA ASP A 272 -18.91 10.99 15.13
C ASP A 272 -17.55 10.40 14.75
N PHE A 273 -16.50 11.15 14.99
CA PHE A 273 -15.11 10.78 14.68
C PHE A 273 -14.29 10.67 15.95
N SER A 274 -13.29 9.81 15.91
CA SER A 274 -12.27 9.71 16.94
C SER A 274 -10.89 9.90 16.36
N PHE A 275 -10.02 10.52 17.15
CA PHE A 275 -8.62 10.74 16.84
C PHE A 275 -7.76 10.25 18.01
N TYR A 276 -6.88 9.31 17.71
CA TYR A 276 -5.97 8.72 18.70
C TYR A 276 -4.53 9.05 18.31
N VAL A 277 -3.73 9.42 19.29
CA VAL A 277 -2.31 9.66 19.14
C VAL A 277 -1.55 8.94 20.24
N VAL A 278 -0.54 8.18 19.84
CA VAL A 278 0.47 7.61 20.74
C VAL A 278 1.80 8.26 20.42
N GLY A 279 2.40 8.91 21.41
CA GLY A 279 3.79 9.36 21.36
C GLY A 279 4.69 8.33 22.02
N ILE A 280 5.80 7.99 21.40
CA ILE A 280 6.84 7.15 21.99
C ILE A 280 8.01 8.08 22.35
N ASP A 281 8.43 8.07 23.60
CA ASP A 281 9.55 8.90 24.05
C ASP A 281 10.91 8.23 23.72
N LYS A 282 11.99 8.95 23.98
CA LYS A 282 13.37 8.46 23.72
C LYS A 282 13.74 7.22 24.53
N ASN A 283 12.99 6.88 25.58
CA ASN A 283 13.17 5.67 26.38
C ASN A 283 12.30 4.50 25.89
N GLY A 284 11.41 4.75 24.92
CA GLY A 284 10.44 3.80 24.41
C GLY A 284 9.17 3.68 25.26
N ASP A 285 8.94 4.61 26.19
CA ASP A 285 7.70 4.68 26.97
C ASP A 285 6.63 5.48 26.23
N TRP A 286 5.36 5.16 26.48
CA TRP A 286 4.23 5.73 25.74
C TRP A 286 3.51 6.82 26.48
N VAL A 287 3.18 7.88 25.76
CA VAL A 287 2.20 8.89 26.16
C VAL A 287 1.06 8.86 25.16
N LYS A 288 -0.19 8.98 25.67
CA LYS A 288 -1.40 8.87 24.86
C LYS A 288 -2.23 10.14 24.95
N ALA A 289 -2.80 10.56 23.83
CA ALA A 289 -3.82 11.60 23.79
C ALA A 289 -4.92 11.17 22.81
N GLU A 290 -6.16 11.55 23.09
CA GLU A 290 -7.30 11.14 22.30
C GLU A 290 -8.43 12.15 22.32
N ILE A 291 -9.15 12.22 21.21
CA ILE A 291 -10.47 12.84 21.13
C ILE A 291 -11.43 11.75 20.67
N LYS A 292 -12.52 11.55 21.41
CA LYS A 292 -13.52 10.52 21.10
C LYS A 292 -14.86 11.13 20.81
N ASN A 293 -15.55 10.51 19.85
CA ASN A 293 -16.95 10.84 19.55
C ASN A 293 -17.17 12.33 19.26
N GLN A 294 -16.18 12.97 18.61
CA GLN A 294 -16.34 14.33 18.16
C GLN A 294 -17.31 14.34 16.98
N HIS A 295 -18.48 14.95 17.17
CA HIS A 295 -19.40 15.13 16.07
C HIS A 295 -18.86 16.13 15.07
N ILE A 296 -18.69 15.70 13.81
CA ILE A 296 -18.10 16.52 12.76
C ILE A 296 -18.99 16.43 11.53
N LYS A 297 -19.25 17.61 10.97
CA LYS A 297 -20.03 17.78 9.73
C LYS A 297 -19.10 18.36 8.66
N PRO A 298 -19.08 17.76 7.44
CA PRO A 298 -18.37 18.36 6.31
C PRO A 298 -18.94 19.73 5.98
N THR A 299 -18.05 20.65 5.62
CA THR A 299 -18.43 21.99 5.13
C THR A 299 -18.91 21.93 3.67
N VAL A 300 -18.32 21.01 2.89
CA VAL A 300 -18.78 20.72 1.52
C VAL A 300 -19.78 19.57 1.57
N SER A 301 -20.93 19.76 0.95
CA SER A 301 -21.94 18.71 0.85
C SER A 301 -21.42 17.56 -0.03
N ASN A 302 -21.41 16.34 0.50
CA ASN A 302 -21.09 15.13 -0.29
C ASN A 302 -22.32 14.67 -1.11
N ASP A 303 -23.02 15.63 -1.68
CA ASP A 303 -24.25 15.41 -2.44
C ASP A 303 -24.00 15.22 -3.94
N CYS A 304 -22.73 15.11 -4.38
CA CYS A 304 -22.39 14.74 -5.74
C CYS A 304 -23.14 13.47 -6.18
N PRO A 305 -23.42 13.31 -7.46
CA PRO A 305 -24.06 12.11 -7.95
C PRO A 305 -23.39 10.84 -7.47
N VAL A 306 -24.15 9.83 -7.06
CA VAL A 306 -23.64 8.50 -6.78
C VAL A 306 -23.79 7.67 -8.04
N VAL A 307 -22.70 7.05 -8.47
CA VAL A 307 -22.68 6.17 -9.63
C VAL A 307 -22.27 4.78 -9.18
N ASP A 308 -23.21 3.85 -9.19
CA ASP A 308 -22.96 2.44 -8.93
C ASP A 308 -22.74 1.71 -10.26
N VAL A 309 -21.83 0.73 -10.22
CA VAL A 309 -21.45 -0.03 -11.40
C VAL A 309 -21.81 -1.47 -11.20
N THR A 310 -22.58 -2.00 -12.16
CA THR A 310 -22.72 -3.44 -12.35
C THR A 310 -22.13 -3.77 -13.71
N ASN A 311 -21.03 -4.48 -13.74
CA ASN A 311 -20.41 -4.93 -14.97
C ASN A 311 -20.67 -6.41 -15.20
N LYS A 312 -20.82 -6.75 -16.47
CA LYS A 312 -20.88 -8.14 -16.91
C LYS A 312 -19.92 -8.32 -18.06
N LEU A 313 -18.92 -9.13 -17.84
CA LEU A 313 -17.90 -9.48 -18.85
C LEU A 313 -18.13 -10.91 -19.29
N ALA A 314 -18.03 -11.18 -20.58
CA ALA A 314 -18.09 -12.53 -21.13
C ALA A 314 -16.72 -12.91 -21.70
N ASP A 315 -16.33 -14.18 -21.58
CA ASP A 315 -15.02 -14.69 -22.04
C ASP A 315 -14.83 -14.59 -23.56
N ASN A 316 -15.89 -14.36 -24.30
CA ASN A 316 -15.90 -14.26 -25.76
C ASN A 316 -15.73 -12.82 -26.28
N GLY A 317 -15.36 -11.89 -25.42
CA GLY A 317 -15.20 -10.47 -25.77
C GLY A 317 -16.47 -9.63 -25.70
N GLU A 318 -17.62 -10.20 -25.32
CA GLU A 318 -18.83 -9.41 -25.07
C GLU A 318 -18.72 -8.70 -23.72
N VAL A 319 -18.87 -7.37 -23.73
CA VAL A 319 -18.79 -6.54 -22.53
C VAL A 319 -20.09 -5.75 -22.39
N ALA A 320 -20.66 -5.80 -21.18
CA ALA A 320 -21.78 -4.96 -20.78
C ALA A 320 -21.46 -4.34 -19.42
N ILE A 321 -21.37 -3.01 -19.38
CA ILE A 321 -21.13 -2.25 -18.15
C ILE A 321 -22.37 -1.41 -17.88
N LYS A 322 -23.04 -1.66 -16.77
CA LYS A 322 -24.20 -0.89 -16.34
C LYS A 322 -23.77 0.10 -15.25
N PHE A 323 -24.08 1.36 -15.48
CA PHE A 323 -23.94 2.44 -14.52
C PHE A 323 -25.32 2.82 -14.01
N GLU A 324 -25.53 2.80 -12.70
CA GLU A 324 -26.73 3.26 -12.03
C GLU A 324 -26.44 4.57 -11.32
N VAL A 325 -27.12 5.63 -11.74
CA VAL A 325 -26.86 6.99 -11.25
C VAL A 325 -27.97 7.42 -10.32
N SER A 326 -27.59 7.87 -9.13
CA SER A 326 -28.49 8.52 -8.17
C SER A 326 -27.98 9.93 -7.89
N SER A 327 -28.86 10.91 -7.90
CA SER A 327 -28.57 12.30 -7.56
C SER A 327 -29.61 12.83 -6.60
N LYS A 328 -29.20 13.67 -5.64
CA LYS A 328 -30.08 14.45 -4.79
C LYS A 328 -30.64 15.68 -5.54
N ASP A 329 -30.04 16.05 -6.65
CA ASP A 329 -30.59 17.03 -7.55
C ASP A 329 -31.69 16.40 -8.39
N THR A 330 -32.65 17.21 -8.78
CA THR A 330 -33.71 16.79 -9.69
C THR A 330 -33.26 16.71 -11.15
N GLU A 331 -32.08 17.24 -11.45
CA GLU A 331 -31.60 17.38 -12.81
C GLU A 331 -30.07 17.08 -12.92
N ILE A 332 -29.73 16.09 -13.74
CA ILE A 332 -28.34 15.84 -14.16
C ILE A 332 -28.02 16.85 -15.27
N SER A 333 -27.02 17.67 -15.06
CA SER A 333 -26.59 18.70 -16.02
C SER A 333 -25.72 18.13 -17.15
N SER A 334 -24.92 17.08 -16.87
CA SER A 334 -24.06 16.42 -17.86
C SER A 334 -23.81 14.98 -17.49
N ALA A 335 -23.79 14.09 -18.49
CA ALA A 335 -23.23 12.75 -18.35
C ALA A 335 -22.40 12.43 -19.60
N LYS A 336 -21.12 12.07 -19.40
CA LYS A 336 -20.18 11.75 -20.46
C LYS A 336 -19.58 10.37 -20.28
N MET A 337 -19.54 9.58 -21.34
CA MET A 337 -18.99 8.23 -21.38
C MET A 337 -17.76 8.17 -22.27
N LEU A 338 -16.73 7.50 -21.81
CA LEU A 338 -15.48 7.26 -22.53
C LEU A 338 -15.09 5.78 -22.43
N LEU A 339 -14.63 5.20 -23.54
CA LEU A 339 -13.94 3.91 -23.58
C LEU A 339 -12.62 4.08 -24.26
N MET A 340 -11.54 3.61 -23.65
CA MET A 340 -10.20 3.63 -24.25
C MET A 340 -9.30 2.56 -23.62
N LYS A 341 -8.11 2.36 -24.18
CA LYS A 341 -7.07 1.52 -23.55
C LYS A 341 -6.67 2.13 -22.19
N GLU A 342 -6.35 1.28 -21.24
CA GLU A 342 -5.97 1.72 -19.89
C GLU A 342 -4.74 2.63 -19.92
N TRP A 343 -3.71 2.28 -20.68
CA TRP A 343 -2.50 3.10 -20.80
C TRP A 343 -2.73 4.47 -21.44
N ASP A 344 -3.63 4.56 -22.46
CA ASP A 344 -3.97 5.84 -23.08
C ASP A 344 -4.70 6.78 -22.08
N TRP A 345 -5.48 6.19 -21.17
CA TRP A 345 -6.09 6.92 -20.06
C TRP A 345 -5.04 7.41 -19.06
N ASP A 346 -4.13 6.54 -18.66
CA ASP A 346 -3.10 6.87 -17.69
C ASP A 346 -2.11 7.91 -18.26
N ASP A 347 -1.78 7.83 -19.56
CA ASP A 347 -0.96 8.83 -20.25
C ASP A 347 -1.68 10.18 -20.33
N ALA A 348 -2.95 10.21 -20.70
CA ALA A 348 -3.75 11.43 -20.75
C ALA A 348 -3.86 12.09 -19.36
N LEU A 349 -4.02 11.28 -18.32
CA LEU A 349 -4.12 11.76 -16.96
C LEU A 349 -2.76 12.32 -16.47
N ASN A 350 -1.66 11.66 -16.77
CA ASN A 350 -0.32 12.15 -16.46
C ASN A 350 -0.01 13.47 -17.17
N GLU A 351 -0.47 13.62 -18.42
CA GLU A 351 -0.38 14.88 -19.16
C GLU A 351 -1.17 15.98 -18.48
N MET A 352 -2.42 15.71 -18.06
CA MET A 352 -3.25 16.67 -17.34
C MET A 352 -2.62 17.10 -16.02
N LEU A 353 -2.14 16.16 -15.22
CA LEU A 353 -1.46 16.43 -13.94
C LEU A 353 -0.13 17.17 -14.12
N GLY A 354 0.49 17.07 -15.28
CA GLY A 354 1.71 17.81 -15.64
C GLY A 354 1.49 19.27 -16.06
N ILE A 355 0.23 19.70 -16.27
CA ILE A 355 -0.10 21.07 -16.67
C ILE A 355 0.27 22.04 -15.54
N LYS A 356 1.06 23.06 -15.87
CA LYS A 356 1.47 24.11 -14.93
C LYS A 356 0.54 25.32 -15.05
N GLU A 357 0.21 25.92 -13.91
CA GLU A 357 -0.52 27.17 -13.82
C GLU A 357 0.20 28.10 -12.83
N GLY A 358 0.80 29.18 -13.31
CA GLY A 358 1.68 30.04 -12.52
C GLY A 358 2.95 29.29 -12.07
N ASP A 359 3.25 29.33 -10.78
CA ASP A 359 4.40 28.64 -10.17
C ASP A 359 4.08 27.20 -9.72
N GLY A 360 2.84 26.72 -9.90
CA GLY A 360 2.36 25.40 -9.47
C GLY A 360 1.79 24.54 -10.59
N TYR A 361 1.17 23.42 -10.21
CA TYR A 361 0.41 22.59 -11.12
C TYR A 361 -1.07 23.03 -11.11
N LYS A 362 -1.74 22.87 -12.27
CA LYS A 362 -3.16 23.23 -12.42
C LYS A 362 -4.07 22.36 -11.54
N TYR A 363 -3.69 21.08 -11.33
CA TYR A 363 -4.45 20.14 -10.52
C TYR A 363 -3.63 19.67 -9.33
N ASP A 364 -4.20 19.82 -8.15
CA ASP A 364 -3.60 19.38 -6.90
C ASP A 364 -3.97 17.91 -6.58
N ASN A 365 -5.00 17.39 -7.23
CA ASN A 365 -5.44 16.00 -7.06
C ASN A 365 -5.91 15.37 -8.38
N PRO A 366 -5.83 14.03 -8.50
CA PRO A 366 -6.26 13.31 -9.69
C PRO A 366 -7.76 13.44 -9.99
N SER A 367 -8.61 13.66 -8.98
CA SER A 367 -10.07 13.73 -9.17
C SER A 367 -10.46 14.92 -10.02
N ASP A 368 -9.85 16.08 -9.79
CA ASP A 368 -10.11 17.30 -10.56
C ASP A 368 -9.60 17.15 -12.00
N ALA A 369 -8.41 16.54 -12.17
CA ALA A 369 -7.89 16.23 -13.49
C ALA A 369 -8.80 15.27 -14.26
N TRP A 370 -9.37 14.26 -13.62
CA TRP A 370 -10.31 13.32 -14.24
C TRP A 370 -11.58 14.03 -14.68
N ALA A 371 -12.16 14.87 -13.81
CA ALA A 371 -13.37 15.61 -14.12
C ALA A 371 -13.18 16.57 -15.29
N ASP A 372 -12.06 17.32 -15.29
CA ASP A 372 -11.74 18.26 -16.37
C ASP A 372 -11.40 17.53 -17.68
N TYR A 373 -10.67 16.43 -17.63
CA TYR A 373 -10.42 15.60 -18.81
C TYR A 373 -11.71 15.10 -19.43
N MET A 374 -12.61 14.53 -18.63
CA MET A 374 -13.90 14.06 -19.11
C MET A 374 -14.80 15.20 -19.64
N ALA A 375 -14.68 16.40 -19.07
CA ALA A 375 -15.43 17.57 -19.53
C ALA A 375 -14.92 18.10 -20.87
N THR A 376 -13.61 18.04 -21.13
CA THR A 376 -12.94 18.75 -22.23
C THR A 376 -12.54 17.85 -23.39
N THR A 377 -12.33 16.53 -23.17
CA THR A 377 -11.93 15.62 -24.24
C THR A 377 -13.01 15.45 -25.29
N ASP A 378 -12.62 15.48 -26.57
CA ASP A 378 -13.49 15.19 -27.71
C ASP A 378 -13.76 13.68 -27.90
N LYS A 379 -12.99 12.82 -27.18
CA LYS A 379 -13.17 11.36 -27.21
C LYS A 379 -14.34 10.90 -26.35
N ALA A 380 -14.84 11.73 -25.41
CA ALA A 380 -15.96 11.37 -24.55
C ALA A 380 -17.30 11.64 -25.26
N GLN A 381 -18.16 10.63 -25.30
CA GLN A 381 -19.51 10.72 -25.81
C GLN A 381 -20.45 11.36 -24.79
N ASP A 382 -21.24 12.37 -25.20
CA ASP A 382 -22.33 12.89 -24.38
C ASP A 382 -23.46 11.85 -24.33
N VAL A 383 -23.80 11.40 -23.13
CA VAL A 383 -24.89 10.44 -22.86
C VAL A 383 -25.95 11.00 -21.92
N THR A 384 -25.97 12.32 -21.74
CA THR A 384 -26.85 13.02 -20.80
C THR A 384 -28.29 12.65 -21.01
N ASP A 385 -28.78 12.75 -22.24
CA ASP A 385 -30.20 12.46 -22.58
C ASP A 385 -30.52 10.97 -22.39
N VAL A 386 -29.54 10.07 -22.64
CA VAL A 386 -29.72 8.62 -22.45
C VAL A 386 -29.86 8.31 -20.97
N VAL A 387 -28.99 8.87 -20.12
CA VAL A 387 -29.05 8.68 -18.67
C VAL A 387 -30.36 9.20 -18.09
N LYS A 388 -30.82 10.37 -18.50
CA LYS A 388 -32.13 10.96 -18.10
C LYS A 388 -33.30 10.10 -18.54
N ALA A 389 -33.31 9.61 -19.80
CA ALA A 389 -34.38 8.80 -20.37
C ALA A 389 -34.51 7.40 -19.74
N LEU A 390 -33.43 6.87 -19.22
CA LEU A 390 -33.38 5.54 -18.60
C LEU A 390 -33.46 5.57 -17.06
N ASN A 391 -34.15 6.58 -16.48
CA ASN A 391 -34.28 6.74 -15.03
C ASN A 391 -32.93 6.71 -14.31
N ASN A 392 -31.98 7.48 -14.81
CA ASN A 392 -30.65 7.61 -14.28
C ASN A 392 -29.79 6.31 -14.38
N SER A 393 -30.01 5.53 -15.41
CA SER A 393 -29.10 4.40 -15.71
C SER A 393 -28.58 4.46 -17.14
N PHE A 394 -27.39 3.94 -17.34
CA PHE A 394 -26.75 3.80 -18.64
C PHE A 394 -26.05 2.47 -18.74
N THR A 395 -26.24 1.76 -19.85
CA THR A 395 -25.53 0.50 -20.11
C THR A 395 -24.71 0.63 -21.38
N TYR A 396 -23.38 0.58 -21.20
CA TYR A 396 -22.46 0.47 -22.32
C TYR A 396 -22.34 -1.00 -22.74
N LYS A 397 -22.42 -1.26 -24.06
CA LYS A 397 -22.23 -2.59 -24.62
C LYS A 397 -21.29 -2.52 -25.82
N LYS A 398 -20.32 -3.43 -25.85
CA LYS A 398 -19.43 -3.61 -26.98
C LYS A 398 -19.01 -5.08 -27.08
N THR A 399 -18.92 -5.58 -28.31
CA THR A 399 -18.23 -6.85 -28.61
C THR A 399 -16.86 -6.52 -29.14
N PHE A 400 -15.83 -7.04 -28.48
CA PHE A 400 -14.43 -6.89 -28.87
C PHE A 400 -14.02 -8.07 -29.73
N THR A 401 -13.18 -7.82 -30.70
CA THR A 401 -12.53 -8.85 -31.52
C THR A 401 -11.21 -9.29 -30.88
N ALA A 402 -10.70 -10.47 -31.22
CA ALA A 402 -9.50 -11.03 -30.59
C ALA A 402 -8.25 -10.14 -30.74
N ASP A 403 -8.18 -9.35 -31.80
CA ASP A 403 -7.11 -8.37 -32.05
C ASP A 403 -7.27 -7.08 -31.21
N GLU A 404 -8.42 -6.85 -30.61
CA GLU A 404 -8.67 -5.78 -29.66
C GLU A 404 -8.35 -6.18 -28.21
N GLY A 405 -7.61 -7.25 -27.95
CA GLY A 405 -7.23 -7.71 -26.62
C GLY A 405 -6.46 -6.67 -25.80
N GLY A 406 -6.41 -6.88 -24.48
CA GLY A 406 -5.71 -6.04 -23.50
C GLY A 406 -6.66 -5.29 -22.57
N TRP A 407 -6.07 -4.46 -21.70
CA TRP A 407 -6.80 -3.73 -20.67
C TRP A 407 -7.45 -2.46 -21.22
N TYR A 408 -8.68 -2.23 -20.81
CA TYR A 408 -9.50 -1.06 -21.14
C TYR A 408 -10.04 -0.40 -19.89
N VAL A 409 -10.37 0.87 -20.05
CA VAL A 409 -11.15 1.63 -19.08
C VAL A 409 -12.44 2.10 -19.71
N GLY A 410 -13.56 1.85 -19.01
CA GLY A 410 -14.85 2.47 -19.25
C GLY A 410 -15.08 3.53 -18.19
N VAL A 411 -15.28 4.78 -18.58
CA VAL A 411 -15.39 5.90 -17.65
C VAL A 411 -16.70 6.62 -17.86
N LEU A 412 -17.50 6.77 -16.79
CA LEU A 412 -18.68 7.62 -16.78
C LEU A 412 -18.47 8.80 -15.83
N ALA A 413 -18.56 10.00 -16.35
CA ALA A 413 -18.60 11.24 -15.58
C ALA A 413 -20.02 11.79 -15.54
N VAL A 414 -20.56 12.03 -14.34
CA VAL A 414 -21.90 12.58 -14.15
C VAL A 414 -21.81 13.85 -13.30
N THR A 415 -22.43 14.92 -13.77
CA THR A 415 -22.43 16.24 -13.14
C THR A 415 -23.85 16.69 -12.81
N ASP A 416 -24.05 17.20 -11.61
CA ASP A 416 -25.20 17.94 -11.17
C ASP A 416 -24.79 19.27 -10.52
N LYS A 417 -25.72 19.96 -9.83
CA LYS A 417 -25.38 21.21 -9.13
C LYS A 417 -24.44 21.05 -7.94
N PHE A 418 -24.28 19.82 -7.42
CA PHE A 418 -23.41 19.53 -6.29
C PHE A 418 -22.00 19.13 -6.71
N GLY A 419 -21.78 18.83 -7.98
CA GLY A 419 -20.45 18.51 -8.51
C GLY A 419 -20.43 17.37 -9.52
N THR A 420 -19.25 16.81 -9.73
CA THR A 420 -19.00 15.76 -10.72
C THR A 420 -18.50 14.50 -10.02
N THR A 421 -19.12 13.37 -10.33
CA THR A 421 -18.59 12.05 -10.00
C THR A 421 -18.05 11.40 -11.25
N VAL A 422 -16.80 10.96 -11.22
CA VAL A 422 -16.17 10.17 -12.27
C VAL A 422 -15.99 8.74 -11.76
N THR A 423 -16.58 7.79 -12.48
CA THR A 423 -16.46 6.37 -12.16
C THR A 423 -15.74 5.68 -13.29
N ARG A 424 -14.61 5.06 -12.98
CA ARG A 424 -13.77 4.28 -13.88
C ARG A 424 -13.97 2.80 -13.59
N VAL A 425 -14.17 2.00 -14.65
CA VAL A 425 -14.15 0.54 -14.62
C VAL A 425 -12.98 0.08 -15.46
N THR A 426 -12.04 -0.64 -14.89
CA THR A 426 -10.94 -1.28 -15.62
C THR A 426 -11.29 -2.73 -15.84
N PHE A 427 -11.11 -3.22 -17.07
CA PHE A 427 -11.45 -4.59 -17.45
C PHE A 427 -10.62 -5.09 -18.64
N ASN A 428 -10.52 -6.42 -18.77
CA ASN A 428 -10.03 -7.07 -19.96
C ASN A 428 -11.20 -7.85 -20.63
N PRO A 429 -11.53 -7.60 -21.91
CA PRO A 429 -12.71 -8.20 -22.55
C PRO A 429 -12.69 -9.73 -22.63
N PHE A 430 -11.55 -10.37 -22.40
CA PHE A 430 -11.34 -11.81 -22.55
C PHE A 430 -10.96 -12.54 -21.26
N HIS A 431 -10.99 -11.86 -20.09
CA HIS A 431 -10.56 -12.43 -18.80
C HIS A 431 -11.70 -12.62 -17.78
N GLY A 432 -12.95 -12.26 -18.12
CA GLY A 432 -14.08 -12.44 -17.23
C GLY A 432 -14.25 -11.36 -16.16
N GLU A 433 -15.28 -11.52 -15.32
CA GLU A 433 -15.68 -10.52 -14.31
C GLU A 433 -14.70 -10.40 -13.14
N ASP A 434 -14.03 -11.48 -12.78
CA ASP A 434 -13.15 -11.54 -11.61
C ASP A 434 -11.89 -10.68 -11.75
N GLU A 435 -11.54 -10.29 -12.97
CA GLU A 435 -10.40 -9.42 -13.27
C GLU A 435 -10.79 -7.97 -13.57
N SER A 436 -11.96 -7.53 -13.12
CA SER A 436 -12.39 -6.13 -13.25
C SER A 436 -12.40 -5.41 -11.91
N TRP A 437 -12.07 -4.11 -11.92
CA TRP A 437 -12.16 -3.27 -10.72
C TRP A 437 -12.73 -1.90 -11.01
N VAL A 438 -13.32 -1.28 -9.98
CA VAL A 438 -14.00 0.00 -10.06
C VAL A 438 -13.32 1.03 -9.17
N ILE A 439 -12.99 2.19 -9.72
CA ILE A 439 -12.47 3.34 -8.99
C ILE A 439 -13.46 4.50 -9.15
N LYS A 440 -13.81 5.16 -8.05
CA LYS A 440 -14.67 6.33 -8.04
C LYS A 440 -13.89 7.54 -7.53
N SER A 441 -14.06 8.68 -8.17
CA SER A 441 -13.58 9.97 -7.69
C SER A 441 -14.72 10.99 -7.70
N ARG A 442 -14.61 12.02 -6.87
CA ARG A 442 -15.60 13.08 -6.77
C ARG A 442 -14.92 14.43 -6.77
N THR A 443 -15.47 15.36 -7.53
CA THR A 443 -15.04 16.74 -7.60
C THR A 443 -16.21 17.63 -7.24
N PHE A 444 -16.02 18.47 -6.26
CA PHE A 444 -17.03 19.42 -5.80
C PHE A 444 -16.93 20.71 -6.61
N PRO A 445 -18.03 21.46 -6.82
CA PRO A 445 -17.96 22.75 -7.44
C PRO A 445 -17.06 23.64 -6.56
N VAL A 446 -15.95 24.06 -7.08
CA VAL A 446 -15.12 25.06 -6.45
C VAL A 446 -15.83 26.40 -6.60
N GLU A 447 -16.47 26.91 -5.57
CA GLU A 447 -16.64 28.34 -5.46
C GLU A 447 -15.21 28.90 -5.47
N LYS A 448 -14.91 29.74 -6.47
CA LYS A 448 -13.60 30.33 -6.70
C LYS A 448 -13.17 31.18 -5.50
N THR A 449 -12.77 30.54 -4.44
CA THR A 449 -12.01 31.14 -3.37
C THR A 449 -10.63 30.51 -3.46
N ILE A 450 -9.68 31.33 -3.84
CA ILE A 450 -8.26 31.03 -3.98
C ILE A 450 -7.76 30.49 -2.65
N ALA A 451 -7.83 29.16 -2.47
CA ALA A 451 -7.04 28.47 -1.48
C ALA A 451 -6.13 27.51 -2.25
N LYS A 452 -4.81 27.73 -2.15
CA LYS A 452 -3.82 26.74 -2.58
C LYS A 452 -4.15 25.45 -1.89
N ALA A 453 -4.60 24.45 -2.65
CA ALA A 453 -4.95 23.16 -2.11
C ALA A 453 -3.71 22.52 -1.50
N ALA A 454 -3.86 22.16 -0.27
CA ALA A 454 -2.91 21.34 0.48
C ALA A 454 -2.76 19.98 -0.17
N LYS A 455 -1.56 19.46 -0.22
CA LYS A 455 -1.32 18.05 -0.54
C LYS A 455 -1.93 17.20 0.57
N GLY A 456 -3.21 16.86 0.42
CA GLY A 456 -3.94 16.09 1.39
C GLY A 456 -3.35 14.69 1.57
N MET A 457 -3.09 14.32 2.81
CA MET A 457 -2.93 12.92 3.18
C MET A 457 -4.29 12.24 3.00
N ALA A 458 -4.29 11.11 2.30
CA ALA A 458 -5.52 10.40 1.96
C ALA A 458 -6.33 10.05 3.21
N ALA A 459 -7.57 10.51 3.24
CA ALA A 459 -8.54 10.06 4.23
C ALA A 459 -8.71 8.55 4.18
N MET A 460 -8.73 7.91 5.35
CA MET A 460 -9.07 6.50 5.45
C MET A 460 -10.57 6.32 5.21
N SER A 461 -10.97 6.22 3.95
CA SER A 461 -12.22 5.58 3.57
C SER A 461 -11.89 4.19 3.01
N GLY A 462 -11.96 3.17 3.85
CA GLY A 462 -11.91 1.75 3.48
C GLY A 462 -10.78 1.37 2.53
N GLY A 463 -9.60 1.11 3.04
CA GLY A 463 -8.50 0.56 2.27
C GLY A 463 -7.15 1.08 2.76
N VAL A 464 -6.45 0.24 3.49
CA VAL A 464 -5.06 0.48 3.89
C VAL A 464 -4.21 0.68 2.64
N LYS A 465 -3.69 1.89 2.44
CA LYS A 465 -2.57 2.10 1.54
C LYS A 465 -1.35 2.50 2.36
N CYS A 466 -0.55 1.51 2.72
CA CYS A 466 0.86 1.76 2.99
C CYS A 466 1.52 2.08 1.65
N VAL A 467 1.70 3.35 1.33
CA VAL A 467 2.46 3.77 0.16
C VAL A 467 3.83 4.22 0.63
N ALA A 468 4.79 3.32 0.59
CA ALA A 468 6.19 3.74 0.52
C ALA A 468 6.40 4.39 -0.85
N LYS A 469 6.38 5.71 -0.93
CA LYS A 469 6.82 6.41 -2.13
C LYS A 469 8.33 6.31 -2.24
N ARG A 470 8.80 5.55 -3.23
CA ARG A 470 10.17 5.67 -3.72
C ARG A 470 10.28 6.91 -4.60
N LYS A 471 11.33 7.74 -4.33
CA LYS A 471 11.89 8.66 -5.32
C LYS A 471 12.61 7.91 -6.42
#